data_c5e34032535b2501dc47b67608e31a9f
#
_entry.id   c5e34032535b2501dc47b67608e31a9f
#
_cell.length_a   1.000
_cell.length_b   1.000
_cell.length_c   1.000
_cell.angle_alpha   90.00
_cell.angle_beta   90.00
_cell.angle_gamma   90.00
#
_symmetry.space_group_name_H-M   'P 1'
#
loop_
_entity.id
_entity.type
_entity.pdbx_description
1 polymer ?
#
loop_
_entity_poly.entity_id
_entity_poly.type
_entity_poly.pdbx_seq_one_letter_code
_entity_poly.pdbx_strand_id
1 'polypeptide(L)'
;MYGVDIFATGTRSAGTSNVVKSVGLFPGIIVAIGDITKGVIVTLLGSTLFNIEGVLLIFPIMFGVLGHWNSVFSKFRGGDGVASLTGAFIVISPYLAIMGIVIGYFTGIVAAKLGYSSLIGVVSAYVIAGGMTAWFGLVDISLIIALGLMTLVVVFHAVIRHRKLENVLNN
;
A
#
# COMPACT_ATOMS: atom_id res chain seq x y z
N MET A 1 -18.66 -10.20 -16.94
CA MET A 1 -17.22 -10.02 -16.69
C MET A 1 -16.70 -8.99 -17.67
N TYR A 2 -15.76 -8.15 -17.27
CA TYR A 2 -15.36 -6.95 -18.03
C TYR A 2 -14.46 -7.23 -19.23
N GLY A 3 -14.01 -8.48 -19.48
CA GLY A 3 -13.21 -8.88 -20.64
C GLY A 3 -11.81 -8.23 -20.76
N VAL A 4 -11.35 -7.54 -19.73
CA VAL A 4 -10.07 -6.82 -19.69
C VAL A 4 -9.00 -7.67 -18.99
N ASP A 5 -7.87 -7.90 -19.67
CA ASP A 5 -6.69 -8.47 -19.03
C ASP A 5 -5.88 -7.36 -18.36
N ILE A 6 -6.00 -7.26 -17.02
CA ILE A 6 -5.28 -6.26 -16.20
C ILE A 6 -3.76 -6.43 -16.23
N PHE A 7 -3.27 -7.62 -16.63
CA PHE A 7 -1.84 -7.89 -16.77
C PHE A 7 -1.29 -7.49 -18.14
N ALA A 8 -2.17 -7.19 -19.10
CA ALA A 8 -1.82 -6.65 -20.41
C ALA A 8 -2.08 -5.14 -20.52
N THR A 9 -2.77 -4.53 -19.53
CA THR A 9 -3.24 -3.13 -19.60
C THR A 9 -2.64 -2.27 -18.49
N GLY A 10 -2.43 -1.00 -18.73
CA GLY A 10 -1.97 0.00 -17.77
C GLY A 10 -0.65 -0.40 -17.08
N THR A 11 -0.63 -0.41 -15.75
CA THR A 11 0.56 -0.79 -14.97
C THR A 11 0.79 -2.31 -14.91
N ARG A 12 0.03 -3.10 -15.66
CA ARG A 12 0.13 -4.56 -15.77
C ARG A 12 0.18 -5.28 -14.40
N SER A 13 -0.57 -4.78 -13.44
CA SER A 13 -0.61 -5.29 -12.06
C SER A 13 -2.03 -5.51 -11.58
N ALA A 14 -2.19 -6.40 -10.58
CA ALA A 14 -3.46 -6.62 -9.90
C ALA A 14 -3.79 -5.52 -8.85
N GLY A 15 -3.06 -4.41 -8.84
CA GLY A 15 -3.26 -3.34 -7.87
C GLY A 15 -4.48 -2.46 -8.15
N THR A 16 -5.06 -1.88 -7.09
CA THR A 16 -6.24 -1.01 -7.12
C THR A 16 -6.17 0.07 -8.21
N SER A 17 -5.05 0.80 -8.29
CA SER A 17 -4.88 1.92 -9.25
C SER A 17 -5.00 1.46 -10.71
N ASN A 18 -4.44 0.29 -11.02
CA ASN A 18 -4.55 -0.28 -12.36
C ASN A 18 -5.97 -0.71 -12.67
N VAL A 19 -6.64 -1.38 -11.73
CA VAL A 19 -8.02 -1.85 -11.91
C VAL A 19 -8.98 -0.67 -12.07
N VAL A 20 -8.84 0.40 -11.28
CA VAL A 20 -9.65 1.62 -11.44
C VAL A 20 -9.51 2.20 -12.85
N LYS A 21 -8.28 2.32 -13.36
CA LYS A 21 -7.99 2.94 -14.67
C LYS A 21 -8.39 2.06 -15.84
N SER A 22 -8.21 0.73 -15.73
CA SER A 22 -8.36 -0.20 -16.86
C SER A 22 -9.74 -0.87 -16.92
N VAL A 23 -10.44 -1.00 -15.77
CA VAL A 23 -11.71 -1.73 -15.67
C VAL A 23 -12.84 -0.82 -15.18
N GLY A 24 -12.55 0.06 -14.20
CA GLY A 24 -13.51 1.00 -13.66
C GLY A 24 -13.44 1.14 -12.14
N LEU A 25 -14.15 2.15 -11.63
CA LEU A 25 -14.11 2.52 -10.22
C LEU A 25 -14.61 1.40 -9.30
N PHE A 26 -15.76 0.80 -9.61
CA PHE A 26 -16.37 -0.22 -8.75
C PHE A 26 -15.50 -1.47 -8.57
N PRO A 27 -14.97 -2.12 -9.64
CA PRO A 27 -13.99 -3.20 -9.48
C PRO A 27 -12.73 -2.79 -8.73
N GLY A 28 -12.26 -1.56 -8.94
CA GLY A 28 -11.10 -1.03 -8.21
C GLY A 28 -11.35 -0.91 -6.71
N ILE A 29 -12.53 -0.48 -6.29
CA ILE A 29 -12.94 -0.43 -4.88
C ILE A 29 -12.95 -1.84 -4.26
N ILE A 30 -13.47 -2.84 -4.97
CA ILE A 30 -13.47 -4.23 -4.49
C ILE A 30 -12.03 -4.72 -4.25
N VAL A 31 -11.12 -4.45 -5.19
CA VAL A 31 -9.71 -4.80 -5.03
C VAL A 31 -9.08 -4.05 -3.86
N ALA A 32 -9.35 -2.75 -3.71
CA ALA A 32 -8.86 -1.95 -2.59
C ALA A 32 -9.30 -2.54 -1.24
N ILE A 33 -10.59 -2.84 -1.09
CA ILE A 33 -11.13 -3.45 0.14
C ILE A 33 -10.44 -4.79 0.42
N GLY A 34 -10.32 -5.66 -0.59
CA GLY A 34 -9.64 -6.95 -0.43
C GLY A 34 -8.18 -6.80 0.00
N ASP A 35 -7.46 -5.84 -0.57
CA ASP A 35 -6.05 -5.61 -0.25
C ASP A 35 -5.86 -4.97 1.13
N ILE A 36 -6.72 -4.03 1.52
CA ILE A 36 -6.76 -3.45 2.87
C ILE A 36 -7.07 -4.54 3.90
N THR A 37 -8.09 -5.37 3.62
CA THR A 37 -8.48 -6.46 4.52
C THR A 37 -7.34 -7.44 4.78
N LYS A 38 -6.51 -7.75 3.79
CA LYS A 38 -5.32 -8.60 3.97
C LYS A 38 -4.36 -7.99 5.00
N GLY A 39 -4.08 -6.68 4.89
CA GLY A 39 -3.24 -5.97 5.85
C GLY A 39 -3.83 -5.94 7.26
N VAL A 40 -5.13 -5.71 7.38
CA VAL A 40 -5.86 -5.76 8.65
C VAL A 40 -5.74 -7.16 9.28
N ILE A 41 -6.07 -8.21 8.52
CA ILE A 41 -6.04 -9.59 9.03
C ILE A 41 -4.65 -9.98 9.52
N VAL A 42 -3.61 -9.75 8.72
CA VAL A 42 -2.24 -10.13 9.07
C VAL A 42 -1.77 -9.42 10.33
N THR A 43 -2.08 -8.12 10.46
CA THR A 43 -1.69 -7.33 11.64
C THR A 43 -2.48 -7.75 12.87
N LEU A 44 -3.79 -7.99 12.76
CA LEU A 44 -4.61 -8.50 13.85
C LEU A 44 -4.16 -9.89 14.30
N LEU A 45 -3.90 -10.81 13.38
CA LEU A 45 -3.39 -12.14 13.73
C LEU A 45 -2.04 -12.04 14.45
N GLY A 46 -1.14 -11.16 13.97
CA GLY A 46 0.13 -10.90 14.65
C GLY A 46 -0.07 -10.44 16.08
N SER A 47 -0.91 -9.43 16.31
CA SER A 47 -1.09 -8.82 17.62
C SER A 47 -1.94 -9.67 18.57
N THR A 48 -3.01 -10.31 18.09
CA THR A 48 -3.97 -10.99 18.97
C THR A 48 -3.74 -12.49 19.11
N LEU A 49 -3.40 -13.19 18.03
CA LEU A 49 -3.20 -14.64 18.06
C LEU A 49 -1.76 -15.00 18.47
N PHE A 50 -0.78 -14.25 17.96
CA PHE A 50 0.63 -14.52 18.25
C PHE A 50 1.20 -13.62 19.35
N ASN A 51 0.40 -12.72 19.94
CA ASN A 51 0.79 -11.77 20.97
C ASN A 51 2.07 -10.98 20.63
N ILE A 52 2.23 -10.62 19.36
CA ILE A 52 3.35 -9.81 18.89
C ILE A 52 3.02 -8.33 19.15
N GLU A 53 3.90 -7.61 19.86
CA GLU A 53 3.71 -6.23 20.24
C GLU A 53 4.85 -5.32 19.77
N GLY A 54 4.61 -4.02 19.83
CA GLY A 54 5.60 -2.99 19.52
C GLY A 54 6.20 -3.15 18.12
N VAL A 55 7.49 -2.89 18.00
CA VAL A 55 8.21 -2.92 16.72
C VAL A 55 8.19 -4.30 16.04
N LEU A 56 8.02 -5.37 16.80
CA LEU A 56 7.99 -6.73 16.23
C LEU A 56 6.77 -6.97 15.32
N LEU A 57 5.71 -6.17 15.42
CA LEU A 57 4.58 -6.20 14.49
C LEU A 57 4.99 -5.95 13.03
N ILE A 58 6.17 -5.38 12.80
CA ILE A 58 6.68 -5.20 11.44
C ILE A 58 6.84 -6.53 10.69
N PHE A 59 7.13 -7.65 11.39
CA PHE A 59 7.31 -8.94 10.72
C PHE A 59 6.03 -9.48 10.08
N PRO A 60 4.89 -9.63 10.80
CA PRO A 60 3.65 -10.04 10.15
C PRO A 60 3.21 -9.08 9.05
N ILE A 61 3.39 -7.76 9.22
CA ILE A 61 3.09 -6.77 8.20
C ILE A 61 3.94 -6.99 6.95
N MET A 62 5.25 -7.20 7.12
CA MET A 62 6.18 -7.49 6.03
C MET A 62 5.76 -8.75 5.26
N PHE A 63 5.42 -9.84 5.97
CA PHE A 63 4.92 -11.06 5.33
C PHE A 63 3.61 -10.84 4.57
N GLY A 64 2.72 -10.00 5.10
CA GLY A 64 1.49 -9.60 4.41
C GLY A 64 1.76 -8.85 3.10
N VAL A 65 2.71 -7.92 3.10
CA VAL A 65 3.12 -7.17 1.91
C VAL A 65 3.84 -8.09 0.91
N LEU A 66 4.74 -8.96 1.35
CA LEU A 66 5.42 -9.94 0.49
C LEU A 66 4.42 -10.90 -0.16
N GLY A 67 3.42 -11.37 0.61
CA GLY A 67 2.34 -12.20 0.09
C GLY A 67 1.44 -11.47 -0.92
N HIS A 68 1.25 -10.15 -0.74
CA HIS A 68 0.55 -9.33 -1.72
C HIS A 68 1.36 -9.16 -3.03
N TRP A 69 2.67 -8.94 -2.95
CA TRP A 69 3.54 -8.86 -4.14
C TRP A 69 3.58 -10.18 -4.92
N ASN A 70 3.63 -11.29 -4.21
CA ASN A 70 3.75 -12.64 -4.76
C ASN A 70 2.44 -13.43 -4.62
N SER A 71 1.30 -12.80 -4.90
CA SER A 71 0.00 -13.43 -4.73
C SER A 71 -0.16 -14.66 -5.65
N VAL A 72 -0.40 -15.80 -5.02
CA VAL A 72 -0.69 -17.08 -5.72
C VAL A 72 -1.92 -16.96 -6.62
N PHE A 73 -2.93 -16.21 -6.16
CA PHE A 73 -4.18 -15.99 -6.91
C PHE A 73 -3.99 -15.21 -8.21
N SER A 74 -2.93 -14.44 -8.32
CA SER A 74 -2.58 -13.65 -9.52
C SER A 74 -1.34 -14.19 -10.25
N LYS A 75 -1.01 -15.49 -10.06
CA LYS A 75 0.17 -16.13 -10.66
C LYS A 75 1.45 -15.35 -10.35
N PHE A 76 1.61 -14.94 -9.09
CA PHE A 76 2.76 -14.17 -8.58
C PHE A 76 2.90 -12.76 -9.20
N ARG A 77 1.80 -12.19 -9.73
CA ARG A 77 1.74 -10.84 -10.30
C ARG A 77 0.88 -9.93 -9.42
N GLY A 78 1.30 -9.70 -8.18
CA GLY A 78 0.57 -8.87 -7.23
C GLY A 78 0.59 -7.37 -7.55
N GLY A 79 0.07 -6.56 -6.63
CA GLY A 79 0.07 -5.10 -6.71
C GLY A 79 1.32 -4.48 -6.05
N ASP A 80 1.25 -3.16 -5.76
CA ASP A 80 2.36 -2.42 -5.13
C ASP A 80 2.48 -2.65 -3.63
N GLY A 81 1.40 -3.09 -2.96
CA GLY A 81 1.38 -3.33 -1.52
C GLY A 81 0.91 -2.15 -0.66
N VAL A 82 0.66 -0.99 -1.26
CA VAL A 82 0.23 0.23 -0.56
C VAL A 82 -1.08 0.01 0.19
N ALA A 83 -2.08 -0.59 -0.44
CA ALA A 83 -3.38 -0.85 0.19
C ALA A 83 -3.26 -1.84 1.37
N SER A 84 -2.42 -2.88 1.25
CA SER A 84 -2.16 -3.82 2.34
C SER A 84 -1.45 -3.13 3.51
N LEU A 85 -0.49 -2.25 3.23
CA LEU A 85 0.17 -1.45 4.25
C LEU A 85 -0.81 -0.49 4.94
N THR A 86 -1.73 0.13 4.19
CA THR A 86 -2.82 0.94 4.76
C THR A 86 -3.68 0.14 5.73
N GLY A 87 -3.97 -1.14 5.41
CA GLY A 87 -4.68 -2.04 6.32
C GLY A 87 -3.95 -2.26 7.64
N ALA A 88 -2.62 -2.38 7.62
CA ALA A 88 -1.82 -2.46 8.84
C ALA A 88 -1.91 -1.17 9.67
N PHE A 89 -1.85 0.00 9.04
CA PHE A 89 -2.02 1.29 9.73
C PHE A 89 -3.39 1.42 10.40
N ILE A 90 -4.47 0.90 9.80
CA ILE A 90 -5.81 0.91 10.41
C ILE A 90 -5.81 0.18 11.75
N VAL A 91 -5.08 -0.91 11.87
CA VAL A 91 -5.00 -1.69 13.12
C VAL A 91 -4.09 -1.00 14.14
N ILE A 92 -2.94 -0.50 13.72
CA ILE A 92 -1.95 0.11 14.63
C ILE A 92 -2.43 1.46 15.14
N SER A 93 -2.94 2.30 14.25
CA SER A 93 -3.46 3.62 14.57
C SER A 93 -4.51 4.04 13.55
N PRO A 94 -5.80 3.92 13.85
CA PRO A 94 -6.88 4.39 12.97
C PRO A 94 -6.73 5.86 12.58
N TYR A 95 -6.26 6.69 13.51
CA TYR A 95 -6.00 8.12 13.25
C TYR A 95 -4.93 8.32 12.19
N LEU A 96 -3.80 7.58 12.29
CA LEU A 96 -2.72 7.60 11.30
C LEU A 96 -3.25 7.16 9.92
N ALA A 97 -4.07 6.10 9.89
CA ALA A 97 -4.65 5.60 8.65
C ALA A 97 -5.58 6.61 7.99
N ILE A 98 -6.52 7.21 8.74
CA ILE A 98 -7.47 8.21 8.23
C ILE A 98 -6.72 9.44 7.70
N MET A 99 -5.81 9.99 8.50
CA MET A 99 -4.98 11.12 8.10
C MET A 99 -4.15 10.80 6.85
N GLY A 100 -3.53 9.61 6.83
CA GLY A 100 -2.75 9.15 5.70
C GLY A 100 -3.58 9.04 4.41
N ILE A 101 -4.80 8.49 4.48
CA ILE A 101 -5.71 8.40 3.33
C ILE A 101 -6.09 9.80 2.83
N VAL A 102 -6.48 10.71 3.72
CA VAL A 102 -6.88 12.08 3.36
C VAL A 102 -5.71 12.84 2.72
N ILE A 103 -4.55 12.87 3.39
CA ILE A 103 -3.35 13.55 2.88
C ILE A 103 -2.89 12.93 1.57
N GLY A 104 -2.82 11.59 1.50
CA GLY A 104 -2.41 10.88 0.29
C GLY A 104 -3.34 11.14 -0.89
N TYR A 105 -4.65 11.23 -0.66
CA TYR A 105 -5.63 11.57 -1.69
C TYR A 105 -5.42 13.00 -2.23
N PHE A 106 -5.33 14.00 -1.34
CA PHE A 106 -5.15 15.39 -1.75
C PHE A 106 -3.80 15.62 -2.45
N THR A 107 -2.71 15.11 -1.89
CA THR A 107 -1.39 15.24 -2.50
C THR A 107 -1.30 14.48 -3.83
N GLY A 108 -1.96 13.34 -3.95
CA GLY A 108 -2.08 12.59 -5.20
C GLY A 108 -2.82 13.39 -6.29
N ILE A 109 -3.88 14.13 -5.94
CA ILE A 109 -4.59 15.02 -6.87
C ILE A 109 -3.67 16.17 -7.30
N VAL A 110 -3.01 16.85 -6.36
CA VAL A 110 -2.09 17.95 -6.68
C VAL A 110 -0.94 17.47 -7.56
N ALA A 111 -0.41 16.29 -7.29
CA ALA A 111 0.65 15.65 -8.07
C ALA A 111 0.14 14.91 -9.31
N ALA A 112 -1.13 15.01 -9.69
CA ALA A 112 -1.73 14.20 -10.75
C ALA A 112 -1.04 14.32 -12.12
N LYS A 113 -0.40 15.46 -12.39
CA LYS A 113 0.39 15.70 -13.62
C LYS A 113 1.78 15.07 -13.58
N LEU A 114 2.22 14.56 -12.43
CA LEU A 114 3.51 13.91 -12.25
C LEU A 114 3.36 12.39 -12.44
N GLY A 115 4.34 11.76 -13.06
CA GLY A 115 4.29 10.34 -13.41
C GLY A 115 4.09 9.38 -12.23
N TYR A 116 4.44 9.79 -11.02
CA TYR A 116 4.38 8.98 -9.79
C TYR A 116 3.46 9.58 -8.72
N SER A 117 2.37 10.20 -9.12
CA SER A 117 1.46 10.94 -8.23
C SER A 117 0.97 10.12 -7.01
N SER A 118 0.63 8.84 -7.21
CA SER A 118 0.20 7.96 -6.12
C SER A 118 1.31 7.67 -5.11
N LEU A 119 2.55 7.53 -5.56
CA LEU A 119 3.69 7.30 -4.67
C LEU A 119 4.05 8.56 -3.89
N ILE A 120 3.98 9.73 -4.51
CA ILE A 120 4.13 11.02 -3.82
C ILE A 120 3.07 11.15 -2.73
N GLY A 121 1.81 10.78 -3.03
CA GLY A 121 0.73 10.75 -2.05
C GLY A 121 1.04 9.86 -0.84
N VAL A 122 1.56 8.65 -1.08
CA VAL A 122 1.92 7.71 0.00
C VAL A 122 3.04 8.26 0.88
N VAL A 123 4.11 8.78 0.27
CA VAL A 123 5.25 9.34 1.02
C VAL A 123 4.83 10.54 1.85
N SER A 124 4.09 11.50 1.26
CA SER A 124 3.61 12.68 1.99
C SER A 124 2.63 12.31 3.11
N ALA A 125 1.74 11.36 2.87
CA ALA A 125 0.83 10.83 3.87
C ALA A 125 1.61 10.27 5.08
N TYR A 126 2.63 9.44 4.82
CA TYR A 126 3.45 8.88 5.89
C TYR A 126 4.23 9.96 6.64
N VAL A 127 4.90 10.88 5.94
CA VAL A 127 5.73 11.92 6.58
C VAL A 127 4.89 12.80 7.49
N ILE A 128 3.72 13.25 7.01
CA ILE A 128 2.87 14.16 7.78
C ILE A 128 2.14 13.39 8.90
N ALA A 129 1.41 12.32 8.58
CA ALA A 129 0.61 11.61 9.56
C ALA A 129 1.50 10.84 10.56
N GLY A 130 2.59 10.24 10.09
CA GLY A 130 3.57 9.56 10.96
C GLY A 130 4.30 10.54 11.87
N GLY A 131 4.71 11.70 11.35
CA GLY A 131 5.32 12.77 12.15
C GLY A 131 4.37 13.31 13.22
N MET A 132 3.10 13.54 12.91
CA MET A 132 2.10 13.97 13.90
C MET A 132 1.86 12.88 14.94
N THR A 133 1.76 11.62 14.54
CA THR A 133 1.57 10.48 15.46
C THR A 133 2.76 10.35 16.42
N ALA A 134 3.98 10.54 15.92
CA ALA A 134 5.20 10.56 16.73
C ALA A 134 5.22 11.75 17.70
N TRP A 135 4.85 12.93 17.23
CA TRP A 135 4.82 14.15 18.05
C TRP A 135 3.86 14.05 19.23
N PHE A 136 2.68 13.46 19.01
CA PHE A 136 1.67 13.27 20.06
C PHE A 136 1.87 11.99 20.90
N GLY A 137 2.88 11.17 20.60
CA GLY A 137 3.14 9.93 21.34
C GLY A 137 2.04 8.88 21.20
N LEU A 138 1.28 8.87 20.10
CA LEU A 138 0.13 7.96 19.90
C LEU A 138 0.55 6.52 19.58
N VAL A 139 1.76 6.31 19.12
CA VAL A 139 2.34 5.01 18.78
C VAL A 139 3.81 5.00 19.15
N ASP A 140 4.34 3.84 19.51
CA ASP A 140 5.76 3.68 19.79
C ASP A 140 6.64 4.15 18.63
N ILE A 141 7.64 4.97 18.93
CA ILE A 141 8.51 5.60 17.91
C ILE A 141 9.28 4.56 17.09
N SER A 142 9.67 3.43 17.71
CA SER A 142 10.38 2.37 17.01
C SER A 142 9.51 1.70 15.96
N LEU A 143 8.22 1.51 16.25
CA LEU A 143 7.25 0.99 15.30
C LEU A 143 6.98 2.00 14.17
N ILE A 144 6.88 3.30 14.48
CA ILE A 144 6.72 4.34 13.45
C ILE A 144 7.92 4.33 12.49
N ILE A 145 9.13 4.26 13.01
CA ILE A 145 10.35 4.19 12.18
C ILE A 145 10.32 2.93 11.30
N ALA A 146 9.99 1.78 11.87
CA ALA A 146 9.92 0.52 11.13
C ALA A 146 8.88 0.56 10.01
N LEU A 147 7.70 1.14 10.26
CA LEU A 147 6.66 1.35 9.26
C LEU A 147 7.10 2.34 8.17
N GLY A 148 7.89 3.36 8.51
CA GLY A 148 8.50 4.27 7.55
C GLY A 148 9.47 3.57 6.62
N LEU A 149 10.37 2.76 7.16
CA LEU A 149 11.27 1.95 6.37
C LEU A 149 10.51 0.98 5.47
N MET A 150 9.45 0.35 5.98
CA MET A 150 8.59 -0.51 5.16
C MET A 150 7.87 0.26 4.05
N THR A 151 7.40 1.48 4.34
CA THR A 151 6.81 2.37 3.32
C THR A 151 7.81 2.68 2.22
N LEU A 152 9.07 2.99 2.56
CA LEU A 152 10.13 3.21 1.58
C LEU A 152 10.41 1.97 0.73
N VAL A 153 10.43 0.79 1.33
CA VAL A 153 10.58 -0.49 0.60
C VAL A 153 9.44 -0.71 -0.39
N VAL A 154 8.20 -0.46 0.03
CA VAL A 154 7.01 -0.56 -0.84
C VAL A 154 7.07 0.43 -2.00
N VAL A 155 7.43 1.69 -1.73
CA VAL A 155 7.60 2.73 -2.76
C VAL A 155 8.73 2.36 -3.74
N PHE A 156 9.86 1.92 -3.22
CA PHE A 156 11.01 1.50 -4.05
C PHE A 156 10.65 0.33 -4.96
N HIS A 157 9.98 -0.69 -4.42
CA HIS A 157 9.47 -1.81 -5.22
C HIS A 157 8.53 -1.34 -6.33
N ALA A 158 7.59 -0.43 -6.02
CA ALA A 158 6.67 0.13 -6.99
C ALA A 158 7.40 0.91 -8.11
N VAL A 159 8.39 1.75 -7.76
CA VAL A 159 9.19 2.50 -8.73
C VAL A 159 9.96 1.59 -9.67
N ILE A 160 10.64 0.57 -9.15
CA ILE A 160 11.39 -0.40 -9.97
C ILE A 160 10.44 -1.09 -10.94
N ARG A 161 9.28 -1.53 -10.47
CA ARG A 161 8.30 -2.21 -11.29
C ARG A 161 7.77 -1.32 -12.40
N HIS A 162 7.43 -0.07 -12.10
CA HIS A 162 6.94 0.89 -13.10
C HIS A 162 8.00 1.21 -14.16
N ARG A 163 9.25 1.46 -13.77
CA ARG A 163 10.36 1.70 -14.73
C ARG A 163 10.61 0.51 -15.65
N LYS A 164 10.54 -0.71 -15.09
CA LYS A 164 10.73 -1.93 -15.91
C LYS A 164 9.65 -2.07 -16.98
N LEU A 165 8.43 -1.64 -16.68
CA LEU A 165 7.32 -1.63 -17.65
C LEU A 165 7.48 -0.56 -18.72
N GLU A 166 7.91 0.65 -18.38
CA GLU A 166 8.18 1.72 -19.34
C GLU A 166 9.26 1.32 -20.35
N ASN A 167 10.34 0.68 -19.90
CA ASN A 167 11.40 0.19 -20.77
C ASN A 167 10.93 -0.90 -21.75
N VAL A 168 9.97 -1.74 -21.36
CA VAL A 168 9.41 -2.79 -22.24
C VAL A 168 8.44 -2.22 -23.28
N LEU A 169 7.84 -1.07 -23.02
CA LEU A 169 6.91 -0.41 -23.94
C LEU A 169 7.63 0.47 -24.97
N ASN A 170 8.87 0.90 -24.67
CA ASN A 170 9.67 1.78 -25.52
C ASN A 170 10.65 1.03 -26.43
N ASN A 171 10.76 -0.29 -26.27
CA ASN A 171 11.51 -1.20 -27.15
C ASN A 171 10.56 -2.06 -28.00
#